data_22324d3437b17c31c0a7eea8463d37c6
#
_entry.id   22324d3437b17c31c0a7eea8463d37c6
#
_cell.length_a   1.000
_cell.length_b   1.000
_cell.length_c   1.000
_cell.angle_alpha   90.00
_cell.angle_beta   90.00
_cell.angle_gamma   90.00
#
_symmetry.space_group_name_H-M   'P 1'
#
loop_
_entity.id
_entity.type
_entity.pdbx_description
1 polymer ?
#
loop_
_entity_poly.entity_id
_entity_poly.type
_entity_poly.pdbx_seq_one_letter_code
_entity_poly.pdbx_strand_id
1 'polypeptide(L)'
;LLNNLRISFDYLSSEYRKEEAKESILNSKYTFYLDGWVIAKKIDNLKKVLSGFQNIDLIIRDPLPEEQPPTHLQNNAIVKPYEMIISLYSPPSYREVDPTPWVMPIFTIFFATAITEGGYGLVIGLACLLMLFKIPKNKKGIRDILKILCFSGFLTVFTGLATGTVFGIQFTEYKYWKDSWLYNFVKSATILDTASSEGMMNFFYLTLGIGFLHLFIGRFIKLYLKLRDEGFLPALFDTFSWILIMLGILFMILKMLYAPSIQDISTERFNNDIISRISNVEDIK
;
A
#
# COMPACT_ATOMS: atom_id res chain seq x y z
N LEU A 1 -18.13 -15.30 38.04
CA LEU A 1 -16.87 -16.05 37.89
C LEU A 1 -15.95 -15.39 36.86
N LEU A 2 -16.42 -15.14 35.62
CA LEU A 2 -15.63 -14.52 34.52
C LEU A 2 -15.06 -13.14 34.90
N ASN A 3 -15.83 -12.29 35.57
CA ASN A 3 -15.33 -10.96 36.01
C ASN A 3 -14.24 -11.06 37.05
N ASN A 4 -14.37 -11.98 38.02
CA ASN A 4 -13.35 -12.19 39.02
C ASN A 4 -12.06 -12.75 38.43
N LEU A 5 -12.16 -13.65 37.44
CA LEU A 5 -10.99 -14.16 36.72
C LEU A 5 -10.29 -13.05 35.89
N ARG A 6 -11.04 -12.15 35.30
CA ARG A 6 -10.46 -10.97 34.60
C ARG A 6 -9.72 -10.05 35.57
N ILE A 7 -10.34 -9.70 36.68
CA ILE A 7 -9.72 -8.84 37.69
C ILE A 7 -8.44 -9.48 38.23
N SER A 8 -8.48 -10.80 38.52
CA SER A 8 -7.29 -11.54 39.01
C SER A 8 -6.20 -11.59 37.92
N PHE A 9 -6.57 -11.79 36.65
CA PHE A 9 -5.62 -11.78 35.53
C PHE A 9 -4.98 -10.40 35.36
N ASP A 10 -5.78 -9.34 35.35
CA ASP A 10 -5.28 -7.96 35.22
C ASP A 10 -4.35 -7.58 36.37
N TYR A 11 -4.68 -8.00 37.61
CA TYR A 11 -3.84 -7.80 38.78
C TYR A 11 -2.50 -8.55 38.67
N LEU A 12 -2.54 -9.86 38.39
CA LEU A 12 -1.32 -10.68 38.23
C LEU A 12 -0.47 -10.21 37.07
N SER A 13 -1.09 -9.82 35.93
CA SER A 13 -0.39 -9.25 34.81
C SER A 13 0.27 -7.90 35.13
N SER A 14 -0.37 -7.08 35.97
CA SER A 14 0.23 -5.83 36.46
C SER A 14 1.42 -6.08 37.40
N GLU A 15 1.31 -7.03 38.30
CA GLU A 15 2.41 -7.40 39.21
C GLU A 15 3.58 -8.01 38.44
N TYR A 16 3.31 -8.90 37.48
CA TYR A 16 4.35 -9.47 36.60
C TYR A 16 5.13 -8.38 35.87
N ARG A 17 4.43 -7.40 35.27
CA ARG A 17 5.08 -6.27 34.59
C ARG A 17 5.90 -5.39 35.52
N LYS A 18 5.48 -5.25 36.77
CA LYS A 18 6.27 -4.51 37.77
C LYS A 18 7.57 -5.24 38.11
N GLU A 19 7.52 -6.56 38.27
CA GLU A 19 8.73 -7.35 38.56
C GLU A 19 9.67 -7.35 37.34
N GLU A 20 9.15 -7.55 36.13
CA GLU A 20 9.91 -7.44 34.86
C GLU A 20 10.57 -6.04 34.71
N ALA A 21 9.84 -4.97 35.05
CA ALA A 21 10.40 -3.62 35.04
C ALA A 21 11.52 -3.46 36.10
N LYS A 22 11.42 -4.10 37.25
CA LYS A 22 12.48 -4.04 38.28
C LYS A 22 13.79 -4.69 37.83
N GLU A 23 13.72 -5.75 37.05
CA GLU A 23 14.89 -6.41 36.46
C GLU A 23 15.67 -5.52 35.48
N SER A 24 14.96 -4.60 34.79
CA SER A 24 15.55 -3.67 33.84
C SER A 24 16.10 -2.37 34.47
N ILE A 25 15.87 -2.16 35.75
CA ILE A 25 16.30 -0.97 36.51
C ILE A 25 17.66 -1.21 37.14
N LEU A 26 18.62 -0.32 36.88
CA LEU A 26 19.90 -0.33 37.61
C LEU A 26 19.69 0.18 39.02
N ASN A 27 19.80 -0.73 40.00
CA ASN A 27 19.60 -0.45 41.41
C ASN A 27 20.92 -0.36 42.16
N SER A 28 21.06 0.66 43.03
CA SER A 28 22.02 0.70 44.10
C SER A 28 21.28 0.57 45.42
N LYS A 29 22.02 0.53 46.55
CA LYS A 29 21.43 0.42 47.89
C LYS A 29 20.46 1.56 48.25
N TYR A 30 20.63 2.73 47.64
CA TYR A 30 19.88 3.96 47.99
C TYR A 30 19.26 4.68 46.80
N THR A 31 19.62 4.31 45.57
CA THR A 31 19.18 4.98 44.36
C THR A 31 18.88 3.97 43.26
N PHE A 32 18.03 4.35 42.31
CA PHE A 32 17.81 3.61 41.09
C PHE A 32 17.98 4.54 39.89
N TYR A 33 18.37 3.97 38.76
CA TYR A 33 18.47 4.66 37.49
C TYR A 33 17.58 3.95 36.47
N LEU A 34 16.68 4.71 35.84
CA LEU A 34 15.79 4.23 34.78
C LEU A 34 16.01 5.07 33.54
N ASP A 35 16.43 4.42 32.46
CA ASP A 35 16.52 5.03 31.14
C ASP A 35 15.39 4.53 30.24
N GLY A 36 14.91 5.39 29.35
CA GLY A 36 13.81 5.02 28.47
C GLY A 36 13.43 6.10 27.47
N TRP A 37 12.58 5.72 26.53
CA TRP A 37 12.13 6.59 25.46
C TRP A 37 10.73 7.13 25.73
N VAL A 38 10.54 8.42 25.52
CA VAL A 38 9.23 9.08 25.62
C VAL A 38 8.93 9.84 24.34
N ILE A 39 7.69 9.77 23.90
CA ILE A 39 7.22 10.54 22.74
C ILE A 39 7.24 12.03 23.11
N ALA A 40 7.88 12.88 22.30
CA ALA A 40 8.05 14.31 22.58
C ALA A 40 6.74 15.01 22.98
N LYS A 41 5.63 14.71 22.32
CA LYS A 41 4.29 15.26 22.66
C LYS A 41 3.77 14.85 24.07
N LYS A 42 4.37 13.85 24.70
CA LYS A 42 3.96 13.36 26.03
C LYS A 42 4.90 13.79 27.16
N ILE A 43 5.94 14.56 26.85
CA ILE A 43 6.92 15.04 27.83
C ILE A 43 6.24 15.83 28.96
N ASP A 44 5.32 16.74 28.63
CA ASP A 44 4.62 17.54 29.63
C ASP A 44 3.72 16.69 30.57
N ASN A 45 3.12 15.63 30.02
CA ASN A 45 2.36 14.67 30.83
C ASN A 45 3.29 13.88 31.75
N LEU A 46 4.46 13.46 31.25
CA LEU A 46 5.47 12.80 32.08
C LEU A 46 5.94 13.70 33.21
N LYS A 47 6.27 14.96 32.94
CA LYS A 47 6.64 15.94 33.97
C LYS A 47 5.57 16.11 35.03
N LYS A 48 4.29 16.21 34.62
CA LYS A 48 3.16 16.30 35.56
C LYS A 48 3.02 15.07 36.44
N VAL A 49 3.21 13.87 35.92
CA VAL A 49 3.14 12.64 36.69
C VAL A 49 4.30 12.58 37.69
N LEU A 50 5.53 12.89 37.25
CA LEU A 50 6.72 12.82 38.06
C LEU A 50 6.79 13.92 39.14
N SER A 51 6.18 15.08 38.94
CA SER A 51 6.10 16.16 39.94
C SER A 51 5.31 15.74 41.19
N GLY A 52 4.52 14.67 41.13
CA GLY A 52 3.84 14.10 42.32
C GLY A 52 4.75 13.23 43.21
N PHE A 53 5.97 12.94 42.78
CA PHE A 53 6.92 12.12 43.54
C PHE A 53 8.05 12.98 44.07
N GLN A 54 8.43 12.74 45.36
CA GLN A 54 9.58 13.39 45.95
C GLN A 54 10.85 12.60 45.63
N ASN A 55 11.97 13.32 45.47
CA ASN A 55 13.30 12.74 45.25
C ASN A 55 13.49 12.02 43.89
N ILE A 56 12.80 12.48 42.86
CA ILE A 56 13.06 12.04 41.48
C ILE A 56 13.71 13.19 40.74
N ASP A 57 14.85 12.93 40.10
CA ASP A 57 15.48 13.83 39.14
C ASP A 57 15.19 13.32 37.71
N LEU A 58 14.75 14.21 36.85
CA LEU A 58 14.37 13.90 35.47
C LEU A 58 15.27 14.63 34.49
N ILE A 59 16.11 13.88 33.79
CA ILE A 59 16.97 14.39 32.70
C ILE A 59 16.33 14.05 31.37
N ILE A 60 15.99 15.06 30.56
CA ILE A 60 15.42 14.89 29.24
C ILE A 60 16.48 15.34 28.23
N ARG A 61 16.79 14.48 27.28
CA ARG A 61 17.72 14.77 26.18
C ARG A 61 17.18 14.23 24.85
N ASP A 62 17.64 14.78 23.77
CA ASP A 62 17.38 14.23 22.44
C ASP A 62 18.25 12.98 22.19
N PRO A 63 17.79 12.06 21.31
CA PRO A 63 18.55 10.87 20.94
C PRO A 63 19.90 11.22 20.35
N LEU A 64 20.95 10.54 20.78
CA LEU A 64 22.28 10.66 20.18
C LEU A 64 22.28 10.08 18.75
N PRO A 65 23.22 10.49 17.86
CA PRO A 65 23.33 9.98 16.50
C PRO A 65 23.44 8.46 16.39
N GLU A 66 24.05 7.83 17.37
CA GLU A 66 24.30 6.38 17.44
C GLU A 66 23.14 5.61 18.06
N GLU A 67 22.21 6.28 18.74
CA GLU A 67 21.05 5.67 19.36
C GLU A 67 19.92 5.44 18.37
N GLN A 68 19.23 4.32 18.50
CA GLN A 68 18.07 3.95 17.70
C GLN A 68 16.81 3.90 18.58
N PRO A 69 16.13 5.02 18.79
CA PRO A 69 14.87 5.03 19.53
C PRO A 69 13.80 4.19 18.80
N PRO A 70 12.88 3.56 19.56
CA PRO A 70 11.77 2.85 18.95
C PRO A 70 10.87 3.81 18.17
N THR A 71 10.53 3.45 16.96
CA THR A 71 9.70 4.27 16.08
C THR A 71 8.24 4.20 16.50
N HIS A 72 7.62 5.35 16.68
CA HIS A 72 6.20 5.49 16.92
C HIS A 72 5.54 6.17 15.71
N LEU A 73 4.83 5.38 14.89
CA LEU A 73 4.10 5.89 13.74
C LEU A 73 2.89 6.71 14.19
N GLN A 74 2.65 7.85 13.53
CA GLN A 74 1.54 8.73 13.84
C GLN A 74 0.78 9.10 12.57
N ASN A 75 -0.13 8.22 12.15
CA ASN A 75 -0.94 8.38 10.98
C ASN A 75 -2.37 8.82 11.31
N ASN A 76 -3.04 9.43 10.32
CA ASN A 76 -4.44 9.78 10.40
C ASN A 76 -5.35 8.53 10.46
N ALA A 77 -6.63 8.70 10.76
CA ALA A 77 -7.58 7.60 10.97
C ALA A 77 -7.76 6.67 9.75
N ILE A 78 -7.50 7.15 8.54
CA ILE A 78 -7.63 6.38 7.28
C ILE A 78 -6.37 5.56 7.02
N VAL A 79 -5.21 6.15 7.20
CA VAL A 79 -3.89 5.52 6.96
C VAL A 79 -3.51 4.58 8.09
N LYS A 80 -3.85 4.91 9.32
CA LYS A 80 -3.47 4.17 10.54
C LYS A 80 -3.70 2.64 10.48
N PRO A 81 -4.82 2.11 9.94
CA PRO A 81 -4.98 0.66 9.83
C PRO A 81 -3.85 -0.03 9.06
N TYR A 82 -3.26 0.65 8.09
CA TYR A 82 -2.20 0.11 7.23
C TYR A 82 -0.82 0.06 7.92
N GLU A 83 -0.64 0.71 9.09
CA GLU A 83 0.54 0.53 9.94
C GLU A 83 0.74 -0.96 10.31
N MET A 84 -0.36 -1.72 10.38
CA MET A 84 -0.30 -3.16 10.60
C MET A 84 0.43 -3.89 9.47
N ILE A 85 0.22 -3.51 8.22
CA ILE A 85 0.90 -4.12 7.06
C ILE A 85 2.41 -3.85 7.15
N ILE A 86 2.79 -2.62 7.51
CA ILE A 86 4.20 -2.26 7.70
C ILE A 86 4.81 -3.07 8.84
N SER A 87 4.09 -3.23 9.94
CA SER A 87 4.57 -3.98 11.11
C SER A 87 4.79 -5.48 10.85
N LEU A 88 4.18 -6.06 9.80
CA LEU A 88 4.43 -7.46 9.40
C LEU A 88 5.85 -7.66 8.85
N TYR A 89 6.45 -6.62 8.28
CA TYR A 89 7.81 -6.68 7.76
C TYR A 89 8.82 -6.20 8.82
N SER A 90 8.73 -4.96 9.20
CA SER A 90 9.49 -4.30 10.26
C SER A 90 9.03 -2.85 10.34
N PRO A 91 8.87 -2.24 11.52
CA PRO A 91 8.68 -0.80 11.58
C PRO A 91 9.91 -0.09 10.98
N PRO A 92 9.71 1.04 10.29
CA PRO A 92 10.84 1.84 9.78
C PRO A 92 11.70 2.31 10.94
N SER A 93 12.99 2.50 10.70
CA SER A 93 13.89 3.07 11.72
C SER A 93 13.52 4.52 12.02
N TYR A 94 13.94 5.03 13.18
CA TYR A 94 13.57 6.36 13.68
C TYR A 94 13.85 7.50 12.69
N ARG A 95 14.90 7.36 11.85
CA ARG A 95 15.31 8.35 10.86
C ARG A 95 14.70 8.17 9.47
N GLU A 96 14.02 7.05 9.25
CA GLU A 96 13.38 6.75 7.98
C GLU A 96 12.03 7.47 7.85
N VAL A 97 11.59 7.62 6.61
CA VAL A 97 10.26 8.16 6.30
C VAL A 97 9.23 7.06 6.52
N ASP A 98 8.11 7.41 7.15
CA ASP A 98 6.97 6.49 7.27
C ASP A 98 6.42 6.12 5.88
N PRO A 99 6.51 4.85 5.47
CA PRO A 99 6.00 4.41 4.17
C PRO A 99 4.47 4.22 4.15
N THR A 100 3.80 4.22 5.30
CA THR A 100 2.37 3.87 5.42
C THR A 100 1.46 4.72 4.53
N PRO A 101 1.64 6.06 4.42
CA PRO A 101 0.80 6.89 3.55
C PRO A 101 0.89 6.54 2.07
N TRP A 102 2.02 5.99 1.63
CA TRP A 102 2.25 5.54 0.25
C TRP A 102 1.76 4.12 0.01
N VAL A 103 1.97 3.24 1.00
CA VAL A 103 1.53 1.84 0.94
C VAL A 103 0.00 1.73 0.92
N MET A 104 -0.69 2.56 1.68
CA MET A 104 -2.15 2.54 1.81
C MET A 104 -2.88 2.59 0.45
N PRO A 105 -2.74 3.63 -0.38
CA PRO A 105 -3.47 3.71 -1.65
C PRO A 105 -3.06 2.59 -2.60
N ILE A 106 -1.77 2.28 -2.68
CA ILE A 106 -1.25 1.28 -3.60
C ILE A 106 -1.72 -0.13 -3.22
N PHE A 107 -1.65 -0.50 -1.93
CA PHE A 107 -2.18 -1.77 -1.45
C PHE A 107 -3.66 -1.92 -1.74
N THR A 108 -4.45 -0.86 -1.49
CA THR A 108 -5.89 -0.87 -1.73
C THR A 108 -6.23 -1.05 -3.21
N ILE A 109 -5.47 -0.38 -4.11
CA ILE A 109 -5.61 -0.53 -5.57
C ILE A 109 -5.21 -1.94 -6.01
N PHE A 110 -4.08 -2.47 -5.53
CA PHE A 110 -3.66 -3.83 -5.88
C PHE A 110 -4.66 -4.89 -5.42
N PHE A 111 -5.19 -4.75 -4.21
CA PHE A 111 -6.24 -5.64 -3.72
C PHE A 111 -7.46 -5.61 -4.64
N ALA A 112 -7.92 -4.41 -4.99
CA ALA A 112 -9.08 -4.21 -5.84
C ALA A 112 -8.87 -4.75 -7.26
N THR A 113 -7.69 -4.52 -7.85
CA THR A 113 -7.35 -5.02 -9.19
C THR A 113 -7.05 -6.52 -9.21
N ALA A 114 -6.59 -7.11 -8.11
CA ALA A 114 -6.36 -8.54 -8.01
C ALA A 114 -7.66 -9.35 -7.93
N ILE A 115 -8.69 -8.81 -7.27
CA ILE A 115 -10.02 -9.46 -7.20
C ILE A 115 -10.81 -9.15 -8.47
N THR A 116 -10.83 -7.91 -8.92
CA THR A 116 -11.49 -7.40 -10.15
C THR A 116 -12.94 -7.88 -10.28
N GLU A 117 -13.71 -7.87 -9.17
CA GLU A 117 -15.04 -8.48 -9.12
C GLU A 117 -15.98 -7.67 -8.23
N GLY A 118 -16.93 -6.96 -8.87
CA GLY A 118 -17.79 -5.99 -8.18
C GLY A 118 -18.71 -6.60 -7.13
N GLY A 119 -19.27 -7.77 -7.39
CA GLY A 119 -20.17 -8.46 -6.48
C GLY A 119 -19.46 -8.94 -5.22
N TYR A 120 -18.32 -9.58 -5.36
CA TYR A 120 -17.52 -10.02 -4.21
C TYR A 120 -16.94 -8.84 -3.43
N GLY A 121 -16.52 -7.78 -4.13
CA GLY A 121 -16.11 -6.55 -3.49
C GLY A 121 -17.19 -5.96 -2.58
N LEU A 122 -18.44 -5.93 -3.06
CA LEU A 122 -19.59 -5.47 -2.29
C LEU A 122 -19.83 -6.34 -1.05
N VAL A 123 -19.82 -7.67 -1.21
CA VAL A 123 -20.01 -8.63 -0.10
C VAL A 123 -18.92 -8.45 0.96
N ILE A 124 -17.64 -8.37 0.54
CA ILE A 124 -16.49 -8.17 1.45
C ILE A 124 -16.65 -6.83 2.18
N GLY A 125 -16.89 -5.74 1.43
CA GLY A 125 -17.02 -4.40 1.99
C GLY A 125 -18.13 -4.30 3.02
N LEU A 126 -19.33 -4.80 2.70
CA LEU A 126 -20.49 -4.79 3.60
C LEU A 126 -20.29 -5.70 4.81
N ALA A 127 -19.78 -6.93 4.60
CA ALA A 127 -19.53 -7.84 5.70
C ALA A 127 -18.52 -7.25 6.70
N CYS A 128 -17.42 -6.69 6.22
CA CYS A 128 -16.42 -6.04 7.07
C CYS A 128 -16.99 -4.81 7.78
N LEU A 129 -17.80 -4.00 7.10
CA LEU A 129 -18.49 -2.86 7.71
C LEU A 129 -19.42 -3.29 8.85
N LEU A 130 -20.24 -4.31 8.62
CA LEU A 130 -21.15 -4.85 9.66
C LEU A 130 -20.37 -5.44 10.85
N MET A 131 -19.26 -6.13 10.60
CA MET A 131 -18.40 -6.66 11.65
C MET A 131 -17.74 -5.55 12.47
N LEU A 132 -17.39 -4.41 11.88
CA LEU A 132 -16.83 -3.26 12.59
C LEU A 132 -17.78 -2.69 13.66
N PHE A 133 -19.11 -2.80 13.46
CA PHE A 133 -20.09 -2.41 14.48
C PHE A 133 -20.19 -3.41 15.64
N LYS A 134 -19.91 -4.70 15.39
CA LYS A 134 -20.01 -5.76 16.41
C LYS A 134 -18.73 -5.93 17.23
N ILE A 135 -17.57 -5.68 16.64
CA ILE A 135 -16.28 -5.92 17.29
C ILE A 135 -15.93 -4.76 18.24
N PRO A 136 -15.64 -5.04 19.52
CA PRO A 136 -15.34 -4.04 20.51
C PRO A 136 -14.06 -3.27 20.18
N LYS A 137 -14.01 -1.98 20.59
CA LYS A 137 -12.92 -1.04 20.25
C LYS A 137 -11.54 -1.44 20.81
N ASN A 138 -11.50 -2.27 21.85
CA ASN A 138 -10.25 -2.75 22.44
C ASN A 138 -9.49 -3.76 21.55
N LYS A 139 -10.17 -4.45 20.62
CA LYS A 139 -9.55 -5.38 19.65
C LYS A 139 -9.01 -4.63 18.43
N LYS A 140 -7.99 -3.78 18.63
CA LYS A 140 -7.45 -2.87 17.62
C LYS A 140 -7.02 -3.61 16.33
N GLY A 141 -6.18 -4.66 16.43
CA GLY A 141 -5.66 -5.37 15.25
C GLY A 141 -6.75 -5.95 14.36
N ILE A 142 -7.78 -6.60 14.93
CA ILE A 142 -8.91 -7.13 14.16
C ILE A 142 -9.68 -5.99 13.48
N ARG A 143 -9.90 -4.88 14.19
CA ARG A 143 -10.59 -3.72 13.61
C ARG A 143 -9.80 -3.08 12.47
N ASP A 144 -8.48 -3.08 12.55
CA ASP A 144 -7.63 -2.49 11.51
C ASP A 144 -7.64 -3.38 10.24
N ILE A 145 -7.59 -4.71 10.38
CA ILE A 145 -7.81 -5.64 9.25
C ILE A 145 -9.17 -5.40 8.60
N LEU A 146 -10.24 -5.32 9.40
CA LEU A 146 -11.58 -5.10 8.87
C LEU A 146 -11.72 -3.76 8.15
N LYS A 147 -11.04 -2.70 8.60
CA LYS A 147 -11.03 -1.42 7.89
C LYS A 147 -10.30 -1.52 6.56
N ILE A 148 -9.13 -2.18 6.53
CA ILE A 148 -8.39 -2.42 5.29
C ILE A 148 -9.26 -3.17 4.28
N LEU A 149 -9.87 -4.30 4.70
CA LEU A 149 -10.74 -5.09 3.84
C LEU A 149 -12.01 -4.33 3.42
N CYS A 150 -12.56 -3.49 4.29
CA CYS A 150 -13.72 -2.65 3.99
C CYS A 150 -13.38 -1.63 2.88
N PHE A 151 -12.29 -0.88 3.02
CA PHE A 151 -11.84 0.07 2.01
C PHE A 151 -11.50 -0.62 0.69
N SER A 152 -10.73 -1.72 0.75
CA SER A 152 -10.35 -2.48 -0.42
C SER A 152 -11.56 -3.13 -1.11
N GLY A 153 -12.51 -3.67 -0.33
CA GLY A 153 -13.75 -4.26 -0.85
C GLY A 153 -14.60 -3.24 -1.59
N PHE A 154 -14.79 -2.04 -1.03
CA PHE A 154 -15.53 -1.00 -1.74
C PHE A 154 -14.80 -0.52 -3.01
N LEU A 155 -13.46 -0.42 -3.00
CA LEU A 155 -12.71 -0.10 -4.21
C LEU A 155 -12.85 -1.22 -5.26
N THR A 156 -12.92 -2.49 -4.82
CA THR A 156 -13.15 -3.64 -5.72
C THR A 156 -14.50 -3.55 -6.44
N VAL A 157 -15.53 -2.93 -5.84
CA VAL A 157 -16.79 -2.67 -6.55
C VAL A 157 -16.55 -1.79 -7.77
N PHE A 158 -15.78 -0.71 -7.62
CA PHE A 158 -15.46 0.17 -8.74
C PHE A 158 -14.63 -0.50 -9.81
N THR A 159 -13.61 -1.29 -9.44
CA THR A 159 -12.80 -2.02 -10.42
C THR A 159 -13.60 -3.08 -11.14
N GLY A 160 -14.47 -3.83 -10.44
CA GLY A 160 -15.35 -4.82 -11.05
C GLY A 160 -16.38 -4.20 -12.01
N LEU A 161 -16.96 -3.06 -11.66
CA LEU A 161 -17.83 -2.31 -12.57
C LEU A 161 -17.05 -1.78 -13.79
N ALA A 162 -15.84 -1.25 -13.57
CA ALA A 162 -14.98 -0.75 -14.65
C ALA A 162 -14.53 -1.86 -15.62
N THR A 163 -14.46 -3.11 -15.17
CA THR A 163 -14.12 -4.28 -16.00
C THR A 163 -15.33 -5.06 -16.49
N GLY A 164 -16.54 -4.69 -16.06
CA GLY A 164 -17.79 -5.33 -16.47
C GLY A 164 -18.09 -6.66 -15.79
N THR A 165 -17.44 -6.95 -14.63
CA THR A 165 -17.55 -8.24 -13.93
C THR A 165 -18.27 -8.08 -12.61
N VAL A 166 -19.40 -8.80 -12.44
CA VAL A 166 -20.20 -8.81 -11.21
C VAL A 166 -20.71 -10.23 -10.91
N PHE A 167 -20.37 -10.79 -9.75
CA PHE A 167 -20.66 -12.17 -9.31
C PHE A 167 -20.22 -13.25 -10.32
N GLY A 168 -19.00 -13.08 -10.89
CA GLY A 168 -18.46 -14.03 -11.87
C GLY A 168 -19.12 -13.97 -13.24
N ILE A 169 -20.03 -13.02 -13.46
CA ILE A 169 -20.73 -12.82 -14.72
C ILE A 169 -20.09 -11.66 -15.47
N GLN A 170 -19.63 -11.91 -16.69
CA GLN A 170 -19.23 -10.88 -17.65
C GLN A 170 -20.50 -10.29 -18.29
N PHE A 171 -20.95 -9.16 -17.77
CA PHE A 171 -22.21 -8.55 -18.20
C PHE A 171 -22.22 -8.12 -19.66
N THR A 172 -21.08 -7.81 -20.23
CA THR A 172 -20.95 -7.40 -21.63
C THR A 172 -21.23 -8.51 -22.64
N GLU A 173 -21.01 -9.78 -22.26
CA GLU A 173 -21.26 -10.96 -23.10
C GLU A 173 -22.63 -11.62 -22.85
N TYR A 174 -23.27 -11.35 -21.72
CA TYR A 174 -24.46 -12.12 -21.30
C TYR A 174 -25.73 -11.63 -21.97
N LYS A 175 -26.17 -12.33 -23.00
CA LYS A 175 -27.33 -11.98 -23.84
C LYS A 175 -28.69 -11.94 -23.11
N TYR A 176 -28.85 -12.73 -22.05
CA TYR A 176 -30.13 -12.87 -21.34
C TYR A 176 -30.56 -11.65 -20.51
N TRP A 177 -29.64 -10.71 -20.23
CA TRP A 177 -29.91 -9.55 -19.36
C TRP A 177 -29.91 -8.22 -20.10
N LYS A 178 -29.85 -8.23 -21.46
CA LYS A 178 -29.70 -7.02 -22.28
C LYS A 178 -30.77 -5.96 -22.05
N ASP A 179 -31.98 -6.38 -21.65
CA ASP A 179 -33.09 -5.47 -21.38
C ASP A 179 -33.19 -5.06 -19.90
N SER A 180 -32.30 -5.57 -19.07
CA SER A 180 -32.26 -5.25 -17.63
C SER A 180 -31.61 -3.90 -17.38
N TRP A 181 -32.16 -3.12 -16.43
CA TRP A 181 -31.54 -1.89 -15.95
C TRP A 181 -30.12 -2.12 -15.43
N LEU A 182 -29.88 -3.27 -14.76
CA LEU A 182 -28.59 -3.65 -14.20
C LEU A 182 -27.54 -3.84 -15.31
N TYR A 183 -27.93 -4.51 -16.41
CA TYR A 183 -27.05 -4.66 -17.57
C TYR A 183 -26.64 -3.29 -18.15
N ASN A 184 -27.62 -2.41 -18.35
CA ASN A 184 -27.35 -1.10 -18.89
C ASN A 184 -26.46 -0.26 -17.95
N PHE A 185 -26.67 -0.37 -16.65
CA PHE A 185 -25.84 0.30 -15.64
C PHE A 185 -24.39 -0.22 -15.66
N VAL A 186 -24.18 -1.56 -15.59
CA VAL A 186 -22.83 -2.14 -15.61
C VAL A 186 -22.14 -1.81 -16.93
N LYS A 187 -22.82 -1.96 -18.06
CA LYS A 187 -22.28 -1.64 -19.38
C LYS A 187 -21.86 -0.17 -19.50
N SER A 188 -22.64 0.75 -18.93
CA SER A 188 -22.28 2.18 -18.94
C SER A 188 -21.08 2.51 -18.04
N ALA A 189 -20.86 1.71 -17.00
CA ALA A 189 -19.73 1.85 -16.09
C ALA A 189 -18.46 1.12 -16.57
N THR A 190 -18.59 0.19 -17.54
CA THR A 190 -17.47 -0.59 -18.07
C THR A 190 -16.58 0.30 -18.93
N ILE A 191 -15.31 0.40 -18.54
CA ILE A 191 -14.27 1.16 -19.24
C ILE A 191 -13.33 0.21 -19.98
N LEU A 192 -12.97 -0.91 -19.34
CA LEU A 192 -12.08 -1.94 -19.84
C LEU A 192 -12.84 -3.27 -19.85
N ASP A 193 -13.44 -3.61 -20.96
CA ASP A 193 -14.17 -4.87 -21.11
C ASP A 193 -13.22 -6.06 -21.15
N THR A 194 -13.02 -6.69 -20.00
CA THR A 194 -12.10 -7.83 -19.86
C THR A 194 -12.62 -9.13 -20.52
N ALA A 195 -13.84 -9.14 -21.03
CA ALA A 195 -14.34 -10.21 -21.88
C ALA A 195 -13.67 -10.18 -23.27
N SER A 196 -13.32 -8.99 -23.77
CA SER A 196 -12.60 -8.84 -25.04
C SER A 196 -11.10 -9.06 -24.85
N SER A 197 -10.43 -9.65 -25.84
CA SER A 197 -8.97 -9.84 -25.81
C SER A 197 -8.23 -8.51 -25.70
N GLU A 198 -8.73 -7.47 -26.36
CA GLU A 198 -8.15 -6.12 -26.28
C GLU A 198 -8.31 -5.51 -24.88
N GLY A 199 -9.51 -5.59 -24.30
CA GLY A 199 -9.76 -5.07 -22.94
C GLY A 199 -8.96 -5.81 -21.88
N MET A 200 -8.79 -7.14 -22.02
CA MET A 200 -7.95 -7.95 -21.13
C MET A 200 -6.49 -7.52 -21.22
N MET A 201 -5.95 -7.29 -22.41
CA MET A 201 -4.59 -6.81 -22.59
C MET A 201 -4.39 -5.39 -22.04
N ASN A 202 -5.35 -4.49 -22.27
CA ASN A 202 -5.31 -3.15 -21.73
C ASN A 202 -5.36 -3.15 -20.19
N PHE A 203 -6.17 -4.02 -19.59
CA PHE A 203 -6.20 -4.21 -18.14
C PHE A 203 -4.87 -4.76 -17.61
N PHE A 204 -4.26 -5.73 -18.30
CA PHE A 204 -2.93 -6.25 -17.95
C PHE A 204 -1.87 -5.14 -18.00
N TYR A 205 -1.83 -4.32 -19.04
CA TYR A 205 -0.90 -3.20 -19.12
C TYR A 205 -1.14 -2.15 -18.03
N LEU A 206 -2.40 -1.89 -17.70
CA LEU A 206 -2.74 -0.98 -16.60
C LEU A 206 -2.18 -1.49 -15.26
N THR A 207 -2.41 -2.78 -14.94
CA THR A 207 -1.93 -3.36 -13.68
C THR A 207 -0.40 -3.43 -13.61
N LEU A 208 0.25 -3.73 -14.73
CA LEU A 208 1.72 -3.69 -14.85
C LEU A 208 2.25 -2.27 -14.64
N GLY A 209 1.58 -1.26 -15.24
CA GLY A 209 1.92 0.15 -15.08
C GLY A 209 1.79 0.63 -13.63
N ILE A 210 0.74 0.23 -12.92
CA ILE A 210 0.55 0.53 -11.49
C ILE A 210 1.68 -0.11 -10.66
N GLY A 211 2.04 -1.37 -10.97
CA GLY A 211 3.15 -2.06 -10.32
C GLY A 211 4.49 -1.36 -10.53
N PHE A 212 4.76 -0.95 -11.78
CA PHE A 212 5.95 -0.17 -12.12
C PHE A 212 6.00 1.15 -11.36
N LEU A 213 4.89 1.90 -11.34
CA LEU A 213 4.78 3.18 -10.63
C LEU A 213 5.04 3.02 -9.13
N HIS A 214 4.53 1.94 -8.53
CA HIS A 214 4.79 1.64 -7.12
C HIS A 214 6.29 1.45 -6.83
N LEU A 215 6.96 0.60 -7.61
CA LEU A 215 8.40 0.39 -7.46
C LEU A 215 9.20 1.67 -7.69
N PHE A 216 8.79 2.47 -8.66
CA PHE A 216 9.42 3.74 -8.99
C PHE A 216 9.32 4.74 -7.84
N ILE A 217 8.14 4.91 -7.24
CA ILE A 217 7.95 5.75 -6.04
C ILE A 217 8.85 5.28 -4.90
N GLY A 218 8.91 3.97 -4.63
CA GLY A 218 9.79 3.42 -3.60
C GLY A 218 11.27 3.75 -3.82
N ARG A 219 11.72 3.71 -5.08
CA ARG A 219 13.10 4.10 -5.43
C ARG A 219 13.36 5.59 -5.25
N PHE A 220 12.39 6.45 -5.54
CA PHE A 220 12.53 7.89 -5.30
C PHE A 220 12.60 8.22 -3.80
N ILE A 221 11.79 7.56 -2.98
CA ILE A 221 11.87 7.72 -1.52
C ILE A 221 13.27 7.31 -1.02
N LYS A 222 13.77 6.16 -1.50
CA LYS A 222 15.14 5.71 -1.15
C LYS A 222 16.20 6.68 -1.62
N LEU A 223 16.06 7.23 -2.84
CA LEU A 223 16.98 8.23 -3.38
C LEU A 223 17.04 9.48 -2.50
N TYR A 224 15.87 9.99 -2.11
CA TYR A 224 15.77 11.14 -1.22
C TYR A 224 16.47 10.89 0.13
N LEU A 225 16.22 9.71 0.75
CA LEU A 225 16.87 9.36 2.02
C LEU A 225 18.38 9.27 1.89
N LYS A 226 18.88 8.61 0.84
CA LYS A 226 20.32 8.50 0.61
C LYS A 226 21.00 9.83 0.34
N LEU A 227 20.36 10.71 -0.43
CA LEU A 227 20.86 12.08 -0.66
C LEU A 227 20.98 12.87 0.64
N ARG A 228 20.00 12.70 1.54
CA ARG A 228 19.97 13.38 2.83
C ARG A 228 21.03 12.84 3.80
N ASP A 229 21.17 11.51 3.89
CA ASP A 229 21.90 10.85 4.97
C ASP A 229 23.34 10.48 4.58
N GLU A 230 23.58 10.07 3.33
CA GLU A 230 24.88 9.57 2.85
C GLU A 230 25.56 10.50 1.83
N GLY A 231 24.80 11.46 1.25
CA GLY A 231 25.32 12.42 0.28
C GLY A 231 25.12 11.97 -1.18
N PHE A 232 25.66 12.80 -2.11
CA PHE A 232 25.38 12.68 -3.54
C PHE A 232 25.98 11.44 -4.20
N LEU A 233 27.24 11.11 -3.93
CA LEU A 233 27.94 10.01 -4.61
C LEU A 233 27.32 8.63 -4.29
N PRO A 234 27.07 8.23 -3.02
CA PRO A 234 26.39 7.00 -2.71
C PRO A 234 24.97 6.92 -3.29
N ALA A 235 24.24 8.04 -3.26
CA ALA A 235 22.89 8.11 -3.83
C ALA A 235 22.89 7.89 -5.35
N LEU A 236 23.87 8.44 -6.06
CA LEU A 236 24.03 8.32 -7.51
C LEU A 236 24.30 6.86 -7.93
N PHE A 237 25.29 6.21 -7.29
CA PHE A 237 25.71 4.87 -7.70
C PHE A 237 24.77 3.77 -7.23
N ASP A 238 24.15 3.88 -6.06
CA ASP A 238 23.30 2.81 -5.52
C ASP A 238 21.83 2.96 -5.95
N THR A 239 21.26 4.16 -5.89
CA THR A 239 19.80 4.32 -6.09
C THR A 239 19.45 4.90 -7.46
N PHE A 240 20.16 5.92 -7.92
CA PHE A 240 19.87 6.57 -9.19
C PHE A 240 20.17 5.65 -10.38
N SER A 241 21.20 4.81 -10.31
CA SER A 241 21.51 3.79 -11.33
C SER A 241 20.34 2.80 -11.52
N TRP A 242 19.68 2.39 -10.43
CA TRP A 242 18.50 1.55 -10.51
C TRP A 242 17.30 2.25 -11.16
N ILE A 243 17.12 3.56 -10.90
CA ILE A 243 16.09 4.36 -11.55
C ILE A 243 16.34 4.41 -13.07
N LEU A 244 17.58 4.60 -13.50
CA LEU A 244 17.94 4.59 -14.91
C LEU A 244 17.67 3.22 -15.57
N ILE A 245 17.99 2.13 -14.89
CA ILE A 245 17.68 0.77 -15.38
C ILE A 245 16.18 0.59 -15.53
N MET A 246 15.39 1.00 -14.54
CA MET A 246 13.92 0.92 -14.61
C MET A 246 13.37 1.75 -15.75
N LEU A 247 13.88 2.97 -15.97
CA LEU A 247 13.48 3.80 -17.12
C LEU A 247 13.86 3.15 -18.44
N GLY A 248 15.04 2.54 -18.55
CA GLY A 248 15.47 1.78 -19.73
C GLY A 248 14.52 0.62 -20.05
N ILE A 249 14.13 -0.15 -19.04
CA ILE A 249 13.13 -1.23 -19.18
C ILE A 249 11.78 -0.66 -19.63
N LEU A 250 11.33 0.44 -19.02
CA LEU A 250 10.07 1.10 -19.40
C LEU A 250 10.10 1.54 -20.87
N PHE A 251 11.17 2.19 -21.30
CA PHE A 251 11.32 2.59 -22.71
C PHE A 251 11.33 1.39 -23.68
N MET A 252 11.96 0.29 -23.27
CA MET A 252 11.95 -0.94 -24.08
C MET A 252 10.53 -1.51 -24.21
N ILE A 253 9.76 -1.55 -23.10
CA ILE A 253 8.36 -2.02 -23.11
C ILE A 253 7.49 -1.09 -23.96
N LEU A 254 7.60 0.23 -23.77
CA LEU A 254 6.85 1.20 -24.55
C LEU A 254 7.16 1.10 -26.05
N LYS A 255 8.45 0.92 -26.41
CA LYS A 255 8.83 0.69 -27.81
C LYS A 255 8.20 -0.58 -28.36
N MET A 256 8.16 -1.66 -27.58
CA MET A 256 7.54 -2.92 -28.01
C MET A 256 6.03 -2.78 -28.23
N LEU A 257 5.35 -1.96 -27.43
CA LEU A 257 3.91 -1.76 -27.48
C LEU A 257 3.46 -0.80 -28.59
N TYR A 258 4.23 0.28 -28.82
CA TYR A 258 3.80 1.40 -29.69
C TYR A 258 4.59 1.50 -31.00
N ALA A 259 5.74 0.86 -31.12
CA ALA A 259 6.44 0.83 -32.39
C ALA A 259 5.79 -0.22 -33.30
N PRO A 260 5.31 0.16 -34.49
CA PRO A 260 4.88 -0.81 -35.49
C PRO A 260 6.05 -1.78 -35.73
N SER A 261 5.75 -3.05 -35.87
CA SER A 261 6.79 -4.05 -36.09
C SER A 261 7.56 -3.64 -37.37
N ILE A 262 8.88 -3.78 -37.35
CA ILE A 262 9.71 -3.49 -38.55
C ILE A 262 9.21 -4.30 -39.73
N GLN A 263 8.59 -5.45 -39.44
CA GLN A 263 7.99 -6.33 -40.43
C GLN A 263 6.73 -5.70 -41.07
N ASP A 264 5.88 -4.99 -40.30
CA ASP A 264 4.70 -4.31 -40.83
C ASP A 264 5.08 -3.14 -41.72
N ILE A 265 6.08 -2.33 -41.31
CA ILE A 265 6.60 -1.22 -42.09
C ILE A 265 7.25 -1.71 -43.38
N SER A 266 8.00 -2.81 -43.35
CA SER A 266 8.64 -3.39 -44.51
C SER A 266 7.62 -3.98 -45.47
N THR A 267 6.58 -4.65 -44.97
CA THR A 267 5.51 -5.24 -45.77
C THR A 267 4.65 -4.17 -46.42
N GLU A 268 4.31 -3.10 -45.70
CA GLU A 268 3.54 -1.98 -46.23
C GLU A 268 4.31 -1.21 -47.29
N ARG A 269 5.60 -0.93 -47.09
CA ARG A 269 6.46 -0.32 -48.11
C ARG A 269 6.61 -1.21 -49.32
N PHE A 270 6.81 -2.51 -49.14
CA PHE A 270 6.94 -3.47 -50.24
C PHE A 270 5.64 -3.57 -51.04
N ASN A 271 4.47 -3.65 -50.40
CA ASN A 271 3.18 -3.69 -51.07
C ASN A 271 2.92 -2.38 -51.83
N ASN A 272 3.21 -1.22 -51.25
CA ASN A 272 3.04 0.06 -51.92
C ASN A 272 3.99 0.23 -53.13
N ASP A 273 5.23 -0.27 -53.03
CA ASP A 273 6.18 -0.27 -54.15
C ASP A 273 5.72 -1.21 -55.29
N ILE A 274 5.20 -2.37 -54.98
CA ILE A 274 4.61 -3.30 -55.97
C ILE A 274 3.39 -2.68 -56.62
N ILE A 275 2.45 -2.12 -55.86
CA ILE A 275 1.23 -1.52 -56.41
C ILE A 275 1.59 -0.35 -57.37
N SER A 276 2.55 0.50 -56.98
CA SER A 276 3.01 1.60 -57.82
C SER A 276 3.69 1.15 -59.12
N ARG A 277 4.39 0.03 -59.07
CA ARG A 277 5.02 -0.56 -60.27
C ARG A 277 4.00 -1.20 -61.23
N ILE A 278 2.96 -1.85 -60.67
CA ILE A 278 1.88 -2.46 -61.46
C ILE A 278 1.04 -1.38 -62.15
N SER A 279 0.68 -0.31 -61.42
CA SER A 279 -0.08 0.80 -61.99
C SER A 279 0.65 1.50 -63.14
N ASN A 280 1.98 1.64 -63.03
CA ASN A 280 2.80 2.21 -64.11
C ASN A 280 2.96 1.30 -65.34
N VAL A 281 2.65 0.00 -65.23
CA VAL A 281 2.69 -0.94 -66.38
C VAL A 281 1.36 -0.93 -67.14
N GLU A 282 0.24 -0.62 -66.47
CA GLU A 282 -1.06 -0.49 -67.12
C GLU A 282 -1.18 0.80 -67.99
N ASP A 283 -0.42 1.85 -67.68
CA ASP A 283 -0.37 3.10 -68.38
C ASP A 283 0.51 3.04 -69.67
N ILE A 284 1.14 1.90 -69.99
CA ILE A 284 2.03 1.70 -71.16
C ILE A 284 1.35 0.86 -72.29
N LYS A 285 0.07 0.52 -72.14
CA LYS A 285 -0.75 -0.12 -73.22
C LYS A 285 -1.74 0.88 -73.74
#